data_6c2ac3562d766cdec3d6ae286b228386
#
_entry.id   6c2ac3562d766cdec3d6ae286b228386
#
_cell.length_a   1.000
_cell.length_b   1.000
_cell.length_c   1.000
_cell.angle_alpha   90.00
_cell.angle_beta   90.00
_cell.angle_gamma   90.00
#
_symmetry.space_group_name_H-M   'P 1'
#
loop_
_entity.id
_entity.type
_entity.pdbx_description
1 polymer ?
#
loop_
_entity_poly.entity_id
_entity_poly.type
_entity_poly.pdbx_seq_one_letter_code
_entity_poly.pdbx_strand_id
1 'polypeptide(L)'
;PQRGNRLTFRGLSTFLTAPMQRLNDPNSPSGIALLKSANPDLIVSIRYGRILKQSAIDIPHLGVLNLHSGKLPQYRGVMATFRALLAGDAKLFSTLHWIDDETIDTGRIISIQGVPTDPDGCYLSNTLNLYPSGCKALLGAINTLHAQESPEAVAPGNPGHYFTFPDRDTLARFHR
;
A
#
# COMPACT_ATOMS: atom_id res chain seq x y z
N PRO A 1 10.22 -0.91 32.87
CA PRO A 1 9.70 -0.86 31.52
C PRO A 1 8.45 -1.74 31.47
N GLN A 2 7.27 -1.12 31.51
CA GLN A 2 5.99 -1.82 31.34
C GLN A 2 6.00 -2.46 29.95
N ARG A 3 5.86 -3.78 29.90
CA ARG A 3 5.57 -4.50 28.66
C ARG A 3 4.18 -4.04 28.19
N GLY A 4 4.15 -3.09 27.26
CA GLY A 4 2.93 -2.69 26.60
C GLY A 4 2.22 -3.93 26.03
N ASN A 5 0.92 -4.01 26.18
CA ASN A 5 0.08 -5.05 25.60
C ASN A 5 0.40 -5.16 24.10
N ARG A 6 1.11 -6.20 23.68
CA ARG A 6 1.34 -6.48 22.26
C ARG A 6 -0.01 -6.80 21.62
N LEU A 7 -0.50 -5.89 20.80
CA LEU A 7 -1.62 -6.18 19.91
C LEU A 7 -1.23 -7.36 19.01
N THR A 8 -1.93 -8.46 19.16
CA THR A 8 -1.80 -9.64 18.29
C THR A 8 -2.89 -9.59 17.22
N PHE A 9 -2.72 -10.29 16.10
CA PHE A 9 -3.80 -10.43 15.11
C PHE A 9 -5.09 -10.96 15.74
N ARG A 10 -4.98 -11.89 16.70
CA ARG A 10 -6.14 -12.40 17.45
C ARG A 10 -6.78 -11.32 18.32
N GLY A 11 -5.98 -10.45 18.93
CA GLY A 11 -6.49 -9.30 19.69
C GLY A 11 -7.14 -8.25 18.78
N LEU A 12 -6.58 -8.01 17.58
CA LEU A 12 -7.18 -7.11 16.60
C LEU A 12 -8.54 -7.62 16.11
N SER A 13 -8.70 -8.93 15.92
CA SER A 13 -9.96 -9.51 15.42
C SER A 13 -11.16 -9.21 16.35
N THR A 14 -10.94 -8.93 17.64
CA THR A 14 -12.02 -8.57 18.56
C THR A 14 -12.58 -7.17 18.33
N PHE A 15 -11.87 -6.31 17.61
CA PHE A 15 -12.29 -4.96 17.25
C PHE A 15 -12.89 -4.86 15.84
N LEU A 16 -12.83 -5.95 15.07
CA LEU A 16 -13.33 -5.97 13.70
C LEU A 16 -14.77 -6.46 13.67
N THR A 17 -15.59 -5.83 12.86
CA THR A 17 -16.97 -6.27 12.58
C THR A 17 -17.02 -7.44 11.61
N ALA A 18 -15.94 -7.70 10.88
CA ALA A 18 -15.81 -8.81 9.94
C ALA A 18 -14.69 -9.77 10.37
N PRO A 19 -14.78 -11.08 10.09
CA PRO A 19 -13.77 -12.05 10.46
C PRO A 19 -12.46 -11.81 9.70
N MET A 20 -11.33 -11.97 10.39
CA MET A 20 -10.03 -12.02 9.75
C MET A 20 -9.87 -13.35 9.03
N GLN A 21 -9.63 -13.30 7.73
CA GLN A 21 -9.41 -14.48 6.90
C GLN A 21 -8.03 -14.45 6.25
N ARG A 22 -7.46 -15.62 6.08
CA ARG A 22 -6.18 -15.76 5.40
C ARG A 22 -6.39 -15.86 3.89
N LEU A 23 -5.80 -14.94 3.13
CA LEU A 23 -5.78 -14.94 1.68
C LEU A 23 -4.34 -15.14 1.19
N ASN A 24 -3.95 -16.37 0.88
CA ASN A 24 -2.57 -16.69 0.48
C ASN A 24 -2.28 -16.26 -0.95
N ASP A 25 -3.23 -16.47 -1.86
CA ASP A 25 -3.12 -16.09 -3.27
C ASP A 25 -4.49 -15.62 -3.77
N PRO A 26 -4.67 -14.31 -3.98
CA PRO A 26 -5.94 -13.73 -4.43
C PRO A 26 -6.29 -14.14 -5.87
N ASN A 27 -5.31 -14.59 -6.66
CA ASN A 27 -5.47 -14.94 -8.07
C ASN A 27 -5.77 -16.43 -8.28
N SER A 28 -5.62 -17.27 -7.25
CA SER A 28 -5.97 -18.69 -7.33
C SER A 28 -7.49 -18.89 -7.40
N PRO A 29 -7.99 -20.01 -7.93
CA PRO A 29 -9.43 -20.29 -7.94
C PRO A 29 -10.08 -20.17 -6.55
N SER A 30 -9.39 -20.63 -5.49
CA SER A 30 -9.87 -20.52 -4.11
C SER A 30 -9.82 -19.08 -3.59
N GLY A 31 -8.81 -18.29 -3.97
CA GLY A 31 -8.72 -16.88 -3.63
C GLY A 31 -9.82 -16.06 -4.28
N ILE A 32 -10.06 -16.27 -5.56
CA ILE A 32 -11.16 -15.64 -6.29
C ILE A 32 -12.52 -16.02 -5.70
N ALA A 33 -12.73 -17.31 -5.36
CA ALA A 33 -13.96 -17.75 -4.71
C ALA A 33 -14.16 -17.06 -3.35
N LEU A 34 -13.08 -16.92 -2.55
CA LEU A 34 -13.12 -16.23 -1.27
C LEU A 34 -13.47 -14.74 -1.43
N LEU A 35 -12.82 -14.04 -2.37
CA LEU A 35 -13.10 -12.63 -2.66
C LEU A 35 -14.54 -12.44 -3.14
N LYS A 36 -15.04 -13.30 -4.05
CA LYS A 36 -16.43 -13.26 -4.51
C LYS A 36 -17.42 -13.51 -3.40
N SER A 37 -17.14 -14.47 -2.50
CA SER A 37 -18.01 -14.77 -1.35
C SER A 37 -18.06 -13.63 -0.32
N ALA A 38 -16.98 -12.88 -0.18
CA ALA A 38 -16.91 -11.69 0.66
C ALA A 38 -17.69 -10.50 0.06
N ASN A 39 -17.92 -10.52 -1.25
CA ASN A 39 -18.65 -9.50 -2.02
C ASN A 39 -18.25 -8.06 -1.64
N PRO A 40 -16.98 -7.68 -1.70
CA PRO A 40 -16.53 -6.36 -1.30
C PRO A 40 -16.96 -5.29 -2.31
N ASP A 41 -17.42 -4.15 -1.82
CA ASP A 41 -17.65 -2.98 -2.66
C ASP A 41 -16.34 -2.36 -3.13
N LEU A 42 -15.33 -2.36 -2.26
CA LEU A 42 -14.00 -1.82 -2.49
C LEU A 42 -12.95 -2.78 -1.91
N ILE A 43 -11.87 -2.98 -2.62
CA ILE A 43 -10.67 -3.64 -2.06
C ILE A 43 -9.62 -2.58 -1.75
N VAL A 44 -9.03 -2.66 -0.56
CA VAL A 44 -7.89 -1.83 -0.15
C VAL A 44 -6.67 -2.71 0.05
N SER A 45 -5.63 -2.44 -0.71
CA SER A 45 -4.33 -3.11 -0.62
C SER A 45 -3.32 -2.24 0.14
N ILE A 46 -2.79 -2.76 1.25
CA ILE A 46 -1.73 -2.09 2.03
C ILE A 46 -0.64 -3.10 2.32
N ARG A 47 0.59 -2.84 1.82
CA ARG A 47 1.75 -3.74 1.98
C ARG A 47 1.46 -5.20 1.59
N TYR A 48 0.55 -5.41 0.71
CA TYR A 48 0.26 -6.75 0.22
C TYR A 48 1.31 -7.16 -0.82
N GLY A 49 1.99 -8.27 -0.56
CA GLY A 49 3.17 -8.69 -1.34
C GLY A 49 2.85 -9.46 -2.62
N ARG A 50 1.61 -9.41 -3.12
CA ARG A 50 1.21 -10.09 -4.35
C ARG A 50 0.57 -9.12 -5.33
N ILE A 51 0.87 -9.30 -6.61
CA ILE A 51 0.21 -8.58 -7.70
C ILE A 51 -1.21 -9.13 -7.83
N LEU A 52 -2.20 -8.24 -7.87
CA LEU A 52 -3.56 -8.60 -8.21
C LEU A 52 -3.67 -8.73 -9.73
N LYS A 53 -4.25 -9.82 -10.21
CA LYS A 53 -4.60 -10.00 -11.62
C LYS A 53 -5.99 -9.47 -11.91
N GLN A 54 -6.29 -9.25 -13.18
CA GLN A 54 -7.54 -8.66 -13.63
C GLN A 54 -8.76 -9.35 -13.02
N SER A 55 -8.76 -10.68 -12.95
CA SER A 55 -9.84 -11.45 -12.35
C SER A 55 -10.14 -11.15 -10.87
N ALA A 56 -9.14 -10.63 -10.12
CA ALA A 56 -9.32 -10.18 -8.74
C ALA A 56 -9.66 -8.68 -8.69
N ILE A 57 -9.10 -7.88 -9.60
CA ILE A 57 -9.33 -6.43 -9.71
C ILE A 57 -10.80 -6.14 -10.08
N ASP A 58 -11.41 -6.96 -10.91
CA ASP A 58 -12.79 -6.80 -11.40
C ASP A 58 -13.88 -7.22 -10.39
N ILE A 59 -13.49 -7.76 -9.21
CA ILE A 59 -14.49 -8.22 -8.22
C ILE A 59 -15.21 -7.05 -7.54
N PRO A 60 -14.50 -6.07 -6.95
CA PRO A 60 -15.15 -4.95 -6.28
C PRO A 60 -15.69 -3.93 -7.27
N HIS A 61 -16.97 -3.57 -7.17
CA HIS A 61 -17.59 -2.64 -8.14
C HIS A 61 -17.09 -1.20 -8.01
N LEU A 62 -16.56 -0.80 -6.84
CA LEU A 62 -15.90 0.50 -6.64
C LEU A 62 -14.41 0.48 -7.00
N GLY A 63 -13.85 -0.71 -7.31
CA GLY A 63 -12.45 -0.85 -7.71
C GLY A 63 -11.50 -1.21 -6.58
N VAL A 64 -10.21 -1.05 -6.82
CA VAL A 64 -9.14 -1.42 -5.89
C VAL A 64 -8.24 -0.22 -5.61
N LEU A 65 -8.06 0.13 -4.35
CA LEU A 65 -7.11 1.15 -3.89
C LEU A 65 -5.83 0.49 -3.35
N ASN A 66 -4.69 1.11 -3.63
CA ASN A 66 -3.42 0.75 -3.01
C ASN A 66 -2.82 1.93 -2.26
N LEU A 67 -2.39 1.69 -1.02
CA LEU A 67 -1.55 2.62 -0.26
C LEU A 67 -0.10 2.16 -0.38
N HIS A 68 0.61 2.74 -1.33
CA HIS A 68 2.00 2.45 -1.64
C HIS A 68 2.95 3.27 -0.76
N SER A 69 4.00 2.62 -0.20
CA SER A 69 4.99 3.28 0.68
C SER A 69 6.14 3.88 -0.14
N GLY A 70 5.81 4.72 -1.11
CA GLY A 70 6.77 5.40 -1.99
C GLY A 70 6.11 6.53 -2.75
N LYS A 71 6.93 7.43 -3.29
CA LYS A 71 6.48 8.50 -4.17
C LYS A 71 6.31 7.98 -5.59
N LEU A 72 5.07 7.88 -6.06
CA LEU A 72 4.80 7.52 -7.46
C LEU A 72 4.84 8.76 -8.36
N PRO A 73 5.29 8.58 -9.61
CA PRO A 73 5.78 7.35 -10.23
C PRO A 73 7.27 7.06 -9.99
N GLN A 74 7.98 7.83 -9.16
CA GLN A 74 9.44 7.74 -9.01
C GLN A 74 9.91 6.39 -8.45
N TYR A 75 9.21 5.84 -7.46
CA TYR A 75 9.60 4.63 -6.74
C TYR A 75 8.50 3.57 -6.85
N ARG A 76 8.35 2.95 -8.03
CA ARG A 76 7.42 1.84 -8.25
C ARG A 76 8.04 0.52 -7.80
N GLY A 77 7.21 -0.42 -7.37
CA GLY A 77 7.62 -1.79 -7.05
C GLY A 77 8.02 -2.01 -5.60
N VAL A 78 9.05 -2.81 -5.38
CA VAL A 78 9.35 -3.36 -4.07
C VAL A 78 10.28 -2.46 -3.26
N MET A 79 9.98 -2.30 -1.94
CA MET A 79 10.81 -1.58 -0.99
C MET A 79 11.08 -0.11 -1.38
N ALA A 80 10.07 0.59 -1.90
CA ALA A 80 10.18 1.98 -2.36
C ALA A 80 10.74 2.93 -1.28
N THR A 81 10.30 2.81 -0.02
CA THR A 81 10.85 3.58 1.10
C THR A 81 12.35 3.31 1.28
N PHE A 82 12.80 2.05 1.13
CA PHE A 82 14.22 1.70 1.18
C PHE A 82 15.01 2.39 0.06
N ARG A 83 14.45 2.44 -1.14
CA ARG A 83 15.08 3.09 -2.30
C ARG A 83 15.21 4.61 -2.08
N ALA A 84 14.19 5.24 -1.52
CA ALA A 84 14.20 6.66 -1.18
C ALA A 84 15.24 6.97 -0.08
N LEU A 85 15.30 6.14 0.96
CA LEU A 85 16.32 6.26 2.01
C LEU A 85 17.75 6.08 1.46
N LEU A 86 17.96 5.10 0.60
CA LEU A 86 19.24 4.84 -0.05
C LEU A 86 19.68 5.99 -0.98
N ALA A 87 18.71 6.67 -1.59
CA ALA A 87 18.93 7.87 -2.40
C ALA A 87 19.22 9.13 -1.57
N GLY A 88 19.00 9.09 -0.25
CA GLY A 88 19.18 10.23 0.64
C GLY A 88 18.03 11.24 0.58
N ASP A 89 16.83 10.81 0.20
CA ASP A 89 15.66 11.68 0.12
C ASP A 89 15.35 12.31 1.48
N ALA A 90 15.29 13.64 1.55
CA ALA A 90 14.97 14.38 2.77
C ALA A 90 13.51 14.20 3.23
N LYS A 91 12.65 13.69 2.35
CA LYS A 91 11.24 13.37 2.62
C LYS A 91 10.88 12.01 2.04
N LEU A 92 10.14 11.25 2.82
CA LEU A 92 9.53 10.00 2.39
C LEU A 92 8.06 10.22 2.09
N PHE A 93 7.50 9.39 1.21
CA PHE A 93 6.13 9.58 0.75
C PHE A 93 5.35 8.28 0.79
N SER A 94 4.04 8.41 1.04
CA SER A 94 3.06 7.39 0.69
C SER A 94 2.18 7.92 -0.45
N THR A 95 1.82 7.05 -1.37
CA THR A 95 0.94 7.36 -2.49
C THR A 95 -0.31 6.50 -2.41
N LEU A 96 -1.48 7.14 -2.38
CA LEU A 96 -2.76 6.48 -2.57
C LEU A 96 -3.11 6.54 -4.05
N HIS A 97 -3.33 5.37 -4.67
CA HIS A 97 -3.66 5.28 -6.09
C HIS A 97 -4.61 4.13 -6.36
N TRP A 98 -5.25 4.15 -7.51
CA TRP A 98 -6.04 3.04 -8.03
C TRP A 98 -5.13 1.93 -8.53
N ILE A 99 -5.59 0.68 -8.41
CA ILE A 99 -5.07 -0.43 -9.20
C ILE A 99 -6.05 -0.60 -10.36
N ASP A 100 -5.72 0.01 -11.51
CA ASP A 100 -6.58 0.01 -12.69
C ASP A 100 -6.38 -1.27 -13.52
N ASP A 101 -5.19 -1.89 -13.44
CA ASP A 101 -4.83 -3.12 -14.13
C ASP A 101 -3.71 -3.90 -13.41
N GLU A 102 -3.17 -4.95 -14.04
CA GLU A 102 -2.11 -5.81 -13.49
C GLU A 102 -0.72 -5.14 -13.46
N THR A 103 -0.57 -3.93 -14.00
CA THR A 103 0.72 -3.24 -14.01
C THR A 103 1.03 -2.63 -12.64
N ILE A 104 2.30 -2.76 -12.22
CA ILE A 104 2.67 -2.44 -10.85
C ILE A 104 2.82 -0.93 -10.66
N ASP A 105 2.02 -0.36 -9.75
CA ASP A 105 2.10 1.03 -9.28
C ASP A 105 2.03 2.07 -10.41
N THR A 106 1.16 1.81 -11.39
CA THR A 106 0.95 2.69 -12.57
C THR A 106 -0.43 3.34 -12.59
N GLY A 107 -1.32 2.94 -11.71
CA GLY A 107 -2.69 3.43 -11.69
C GLY A 107 -2.81 4.90 -11.31
N ARG A 108 -4.00 5.46 -11.52
CA ARG A 108 -4.31 6.87 -11.27
C ARG A 108 -4.08 7.26 -9.81
N ILE A 109 -3.31 8.32 -9.59
CA ILE A 109 -2.91 8.80 -8.26
C ILE A 109 -4.00 9.71 -7.69
N ILE A 110 -4.47 9.37 -6.48
CA ILE A 110 -5.45 10.16 -5.73
C ILE A 110 -4.74 11.17 -4.82
N SER A 111 -3.70 10.74 -4.10
CA SER A 111 -2.94 11.64 -3.25
C SER A 111 -1.52 11.16 -2.98
N ILE A 112 -0.63 12.09 -2.70
CA ILE A 112 0.75 11.84 -2.26
C ILE A 112 0.97 12.58 -0.95
N GLN A 113 1.32 11.82 0.11
CA GLN A 113 1.53 12.37 1.45
C GLN A 113 3.00 12.23 1.83
N GLY A 114 3.65 13.35 2.18
CA GLY A 114 5.06 13.39 2.54
C GLY A 114 5.29 13.59 4.03
N VAL A 115 6.31 12.92 4.56
CA VAL A 115 6.83 13.12 5.92
C VAL A 115 8.34 13.35 5.86
N PRO A 116 8.93 14.13 6.78
CA PRO A 116 10.38 14.23 6.88
C PRO A 116 11.01 12.86 7.11
N THR A 117 12.17 12.62 6.49
CA THR A 117 13.00 11.45 6.80
C THR A 117 13.57 11.61 8.19
N ASP A 118 13.47 10.58 9.02
CA ASP A 118 14.18 10.50 10.30
C ASP A 118 15.58 9.91 10.03
N PRO A 119 16.65 10.71 10.10
CA PRO A 119 18.01 10.25 9.80
C PRO A 119 18.54 9.25 10.83
N ASP A 120 18.03 9.31 12.06
CA ASP A 120 18.41 8.41 13.15
C ASP A 120 17.49 7.17 13.22
N GLY A 121 16.42 7.19 12.42
CA GLY A 121 15.42 6.12 12.36
C GLY A 121 15.86 4.96 11.47
N CYS A 122 15.51 3.73 11.87
CA CYS A 122 15.71 2.57 11.02
C CYS A 122 14.71 2.55 9.85
N TYR A 123 14.94 1.67 8.87
CA TYR A 123 14.02 1.47 7.72
C TYR A 123 12.57 1.26 8.16
N LEU A 124 12.36 0.43 9.20
CA LEU A 124 11.00 0.11 9.66
C LEU A 124 10.31 1.33 10.28
N SER A 125 11.00 2.09 11.15
CA SER A 125 10.43 3.30 11.78
C SER A 125 10.06 4.35 10.73
N ASN A 126 10.96 4.61 9.78
CA ASN A 126 10.70 5.52 8.67
C ASN A 126 9.51 5.08 7.80
N THR A 127 9.41 3.77 7.54
CA THR A 127 8.25 3.23 6.80
C THR A 127 6.95 3.38 7.58
N LEU A 128 6.96 3.11 8.90
CA LEU A 128 5.77 3.21 9.74
C LEU A 128 5.28 4.66 9.88
N ASN A 129 6.18 5.64 9.86
CA ASN A 129 5.84 7.07 9.92
C ASN A 129 4.99 7.55 8.72
N LEU A 130 4.94 6.80 7.62
CA LEU A 130 4.10 7.11 6.45
C LEU A 130 2.61 6.81 6.69
N TYR A 131 2.28 5.87 7.58
CA TYR A 131 0.90 5.36 7.69
C TYR A 131 -0.09 6.35 8.28
N PRO A 132 0.22 7.19 9.30
CA PRO A 132 -0.78 8.12 9.84
C PRO A 132 -1.38 9.04 8.77
N SER A 133 -0.54 9.66 7.93
CA SER A 133 -0.99 10.53 6.85
C SER A 133 -1.59 9.74 5.68
N GLY A 134 -0.97 8.60 5.31
CA GLY A 134 -1.48 7.73 4.26
C GLY A 134 -2.85 7.14 4.58
N CYS A 135 -3.06 6.64 5.79
CA CYS A 135 -4.36 6.13 6.22
C CYS A 135 -5.42 7.24 6.30
N LYS A 136 -5.04 8.46 6.71
CA LYS A 136 -5.96 9.60 6.67
C LYS A 136 -6.43 9.90 5.25
N ALA A 137 -5.52 9.90 4.27
CA ALA A 137 -5.86 10.08 2.86
C ALA A 137 -6.76 8.96 2.33
N LEU A 138 -6.47 7.71 2.69
CA LEU A 138 -7.29 6.55 2.34
C LEU A 138 -8.71 6.67 2.90
N LEU A 139 -8.86 7.02 4.18
CA LEU A 139 -10.18 7.22 4.79
C LEU A 139 -10.95 8.37 4.11
N GLY A 140 -10.26 9.44 3.71
CA GLY A 140 -10.85 10.50 2.90
C GLY A 140 -11.42 9.98 1.59
N ALA A 141 -10.65 9.20 0.84
CA ALA A 141 -11.10 8.59 -0.41
C ALA A 141 -12.28 7.64 -0.22
N ILE A 142 -12.27 6.82 0.84
CA ILE A 142 -13.39 5.92 1.19
C ILE A 142 -14.65 6.74 1.49
N ASN A 143 -14.55 7.85 2.24
CA ASN A 143 -15.68 8.70 2.54
C ASN A 143 -16.27 9.35 1.27
N THR A 144 -15.42 9.79 0.33
CA THR A 144 -15.84 10.30 -0.98
C THR A 144 -16.62 9.24 -1.76
N LEU A 145 -16.09 7.99 -1.83
CA LEU A 145 -16.78 6.88 -2.47
C LEU A 145 -18.11 6.53 -1.78
N HIS A 146 -18.15 6.59 -0.44
CA HIS A 146 -19.38 6.36 0.32
C HIS A 146 -20.45 7.43 0.04
N ALA A 147 -20.04 8.67 -0.25
CA ALA A 147 -20.93 9.74 -0.68
C ALA A 147 -21.38 9.60 -2.16
N GLN A 148 -21.05 8.48 -2.82
CA GLN A 148 -21.32 8.21 -4.25
C GLN A 148 -20.60 9.19 -5.20
N GLU A 149 -19.50 9.76 -4.75
CA GLU A 149 -18.61 10.60 -5.54
C GLU A 149 -17.33 9.80 -5.88
N SER A 150 -16.64 10.21 -6.93
CA SER A 150 -15.34 9.63 -7.27
C SER A 150 -14.21 10.51 -6.76
N PRO A 151 -13.23 9.97 -6.03
CA PRO A 151 -12.04 10.74 -5.67
C PRO A 151 -11.34 11.27 -6.93
N GLU A 152 -10.97 12.53 -6.92
CA GLU A 152 -10.13 13.09 -7.98
C GLU A 152 -8.84 12.29 -8.08
N ALA A 153 -8.48 11.88 -9.29
CA ALA A 153 -7.29 11.10 -9.54
C ALA A 153 -6.64 11.48 -10.86
N VAL A 154 -5.32 11.55 -10.86
CA VAL A 154 -4.53 11.99 -12.01
C VAL A 154 -3.66 10.82 -12.50
N ALA A 155 -3.65 10.61 -13.82
CA ALA A 155 -2.76 9.65 -14.43
C ALA A 155 -1.28 10.02 -14.17
N PRO A 156 -0.41 9.07 -13.80
CA PRO A 156 1.00 9.36 -13.67
C PRO A 156 1.58 9.70 -15.04
N GLY A 157 2.11 10.93 -15.20
CA GLY A 157 2.57 11.44 -16.50
C GLY A 157 3.85 10.79 -17.04
N ASN A 158 4.64 10.15 -16.18
CA ASN A 158 5.90 9.46 -16.53
C ASN A 158 5.86 8.07 -15.89
N PRO A 159 6.33 7.00 -16.58
CA PRO A 159 6.35 5.65 -16.02
C PRO A 159 7.26 5.51 -14.78
N GLY A 160 8.17 6.46 -14.50
CA GLY A 160 9.07 6.41 -13.35
C GLY A 160 10.03 5.21 -13.38
N HIS A 161 10.58 4.86 -12.20
CA HIS A 161 11.48 3.72 -12.05
C HIS A 161 10.77 2.56 -11.35
N TYR A 162 10.89 1.37 -11.94
CA TYR A 162 10.41 0.13 -11.32
C TYR A 162 11.56 -0.58 -10.61
N PHE A 163 11.38 -0.90 -9.34
CA PHE A 163 12.36 -1.57 -8.51
C PHE A 163 11.88 -2.97 -8.10
N THR A 164 12.74 -3.94 -8.30
CA THR A 164 12.62 -5.29 -7.73
C THR A 164 13.27 -5.34 -6.35
N PHE A 165 13.27 -6.52 -5.71
CA PHE A 165 14.00 -6.72 -4.46
C PHE A 165 15.47 -6.30 -4.62
N PRO A 166 16.05 -5.59 -3.63
CA PRO A 166 17.45 -5.19 -3.69
C PRO A 166 18.36 -6.41 -3.63
N ASP A 167 19.45 -6.37 -4.40
CA ASP A 167 20.53 -7.32 -4.32
C ASP A 167 21.39 -7.13 -3.06
N ARG A 168 22.34 -8.05 -2.84
CA ARG A 168 23.24 -8.01 -1.68
C ARG A 168 24.05 -6.73 -1.58
N ASP A 169 24.54 -6.23 -2.70
CA ASP A 169 25.39 -5.04 -2.73
C ASP A 169 24.59 -3.78 -2.42
N THR A 170 23.37 -3.70 -2.91
CA THR A 170 22.42 -2.64 -2.58
C THR A 170 22.04 -2.66 -1.10
N LEU A 171 21.80 -3.84 -0.52
CA LEU A 171 21.53 -3.98 0.92
C LEU A 171 22.75 -3.58 1.76
N ALA A 172 23.97 -3.98 1.36
CA ALA A 172 25.21 -3.64 2.07
C ALA A 172 25.48 -2.12 2.10
N ARG A 173 25.07 -1.39 1.05
CA ARG A 173 25.19 0.09 1.03
C ARG A 173 24.27 0.78 2.04
N PHE A 174 23.14 0.18 2.35
CA PHE A 174 22.18 0.74 3.31
C PHE A 174 22.67 0.65 4.77
N HIS A 175 23.54 -0.28 5.08
CA HIS A 175 24.09 -0.50 6.42
C HIS A 175 25.42 0.22 6.67
N ARG A 176 25.89 1.06 5.76
CA ARG A 176 27.10 1.89 5.89
C ARG A 176 26.75 3.33 6.23
#